data_4994a9d28a6e523c356b4cd2baae0c5c
#
_entry.id   4994a9d28a6e523c356b4cd2baae0c5c
#
_cell.length_a   1.000
_cell.length_b   1.000
_cell.length_c   1.000
_cell.angle_alpha   90.00
_cell.angle_beta   90.00
_cell.angle_gamma   90.00
#
_symmetry.space_group_name_H-M   'P 1'
#
loop_
_entity.id
_entity.type
_entity.pdbx_description
1 polymer ?
#
loop_
_entity_poly.entity_id
_entity_poly.type
_entity_poly.pdbx_seq_one_letter_code
_entity_poly.pdbx_strand_id
1 'polypeptide(L)'
;MQNQEHKTALLVMDLQNGIVQHLGDNLEEALVPYEKAIKAAREHSIPVIFVRVGFSKGYPEISPNNKAFSAISNYGAMTVNDEATQIHKLVQPEGNEPVVTKYRVSAFAGSNLEMILRAQQIDTLVLSGISTGGVVLSTLREAADKDFKINVLADACFDRDQEVHKVLMEKIFPRQADVLTVDTWIDTLN
;
A
#
# COMPACT_ATOMS: atom_id res chain seq x y z
N MET A 1 1.83 21.46 -26.60
CA MET A 1 2.10 20.37 -25.63
C MET A 1 0.81 19.61 -25.51
N GLN A 2 0.77 18.35 -25.96
CA GLN A 2 -0.42 17.50 -25.79
C GLN A 2 -0.63 17.33 -24.29
N ASN A 3 -1.84 17.58 -23.79
CA ASN A 3 -2.25 17.18 -22.45
C ASN A 3 -2.09 15.65 -22.38
N GLN A 4 -1.03 15.19 -21.77
CA GLN A 4 -0.85 13.77 -21.51
C GLN A 4 -1.82 13.45 -20.37
N GLU A 5 -2.86 12.69 -20.68
CA GLU A 5 -3.84 12.24 -19.71
C GLU A 5 -3.11 11.31 -18.74
N HIS A 6 -2.91 11.76 -17.49
CA HIS A 6 -2.23 10.99 -16.45
C HIS A 6 -3.09 9.79 -16.06
N LYS A 7 -2.51 8.60 -16.15
CA LYS A 7 -3.17 7.37 -15.71
C LYS A 7 -2.80 7.07 -14.27
N THR A 8 -3.79 7.09 -13.42
CA THR A 8 -3.67 6.90 -11.97
C THR A 8 -4.00 5.45 -11.57
N ALA A 9 -3.34 4.93 -10.53
CA ALA A 9 -3.74 3.73 -9.82
C ALA A 9 -3.73 3.96 -8.30
N LEU A 10 -4.69 3.37 -7.59
CA LEU A 10 -4.70 3.31 -6.13
C LEU A 10 -3.96 2.04 -5.67
N LEU A 11 -2.94 2.21 -4.83
CA LEU A 11 -2.25 1.10 -4.14
C LEU A 11 -2.80 0.95 -2.72
N VAL A 12 -3.38 -0.20 -2.43
CA VAL A 12 -3.89 -0.59 -1.10
C VAL A 12 -2.91 -1.60 -0.51
N MET A 13 -2.05 -1.13 0.41
CA MET A 13 -0.86 -1.86 0.81
C MET A 13 -0.95 -2.44 2.22
N ASP A 14 -0.73 -3.76 2.31
CA ASP A 14 -0.58 -4.53 3.55
C ASP A 14 -1.80 -4.52 4.48
N LEU A 15 -3.02 -4.35 3.92
CA LEU A 15 -4.27 -4.50 4.68
C LEU A 15 -4.64 -5.99 4.85
N GLN A 16 -3.71 -6.74 5.45
CA GLN A 16 -3.79 -8.18 5.67
C GLN A 16 -4.34 -8.49 7.06
N ASN A 17 -5.01 -9.64 7.23
CA ASN A 17 -5.61 -10.05 8.50
C ASN A 17 -4.64 -9.95 9.69
N GLY A 18 -3.38 -10.39 9.50
CA GLY A 18 -2.34 -10.33 10.54
C GLY A 18 -1.81 -8.93 10.84
N ILE A 19 -2.08 -7.94 9.97
CA ILE A 19 -1.58 -6.57 10.09
C ILE A 19 -2.67 -5.62 10.59
N VAL A 20 -3.88 -5.69 10.05
CA VAL A 20 -4.98 -4.79 10.41
C VAL A 20 -5.41 -4.90 11.88
N GLN A 21 -5.19 -6.05 12.53
CA GLN A 21 -5.43 -6.21 13.97
C GLN A 21 -4.69 -5.18 14.84
N HIS A 22 -3.70 -4.48 14.30
CA HIS A 22 -2.94 -3.45 14.99
C HIS A 22 -3.58 -2.06 14.91
N LEU A 23 -4.69 -1.91 14.15
CA LEU A 23 -5.44 -0.65 14.05
C LEU A 23 -6.26 -0.32 15.31
N GLY A 24 -6.38 -1.25 16.26
CA GLY A 24 -7.11 -1.07 17.51
C GLY A 24 -8.38 -1.92 17.60
N ASP A 25 -9.18 -1.68 18.63
CA ASP A 25 -10.33 -2.52 18.97
C ASP A 25 -11.54 -2.30 18.04
N ASN A 26 -11.65 -1.11 17.41
CA ASN A 26 -12.71 -0.81 16.44
C ASN A 26 -12.17 -0.84 15.01
N LEU A 27 -11.93 -2.06 14.52
CA LEU A 27 -11.36 -2.28 13.20
C LEU A 27 -12.26 -1.76 12.06
N GLU A 28 -13.57 -1.89 12.20
CA GLU A 28 -14.54 -1.43 11.19
C GLU A 28 -14.40 0.09 10.98
N GLU A 29 -14.38 0.87 12.05
CA GLU A 29 -14.21 2.32 11.97
C GLU A 29 -12.83 2.71 11.41
N ALA A 30 -11.77 2.01 11.84
CA ALA A 30 -10.41 2.27 11.39
C ALA A 30 -10.21 1.99 9.90
N LEU A 31 -11.01 1.11 9.28
CA LEU A 31 -10.93 0.78 7.86
C LEU A 31 -11.81 1.67 6.96
N VAL A 32 -12.71 2.49 7.52
CA VAL A 32 -13.60 3.38 6.74
C VAL A 32 -12.85 4.24 5.69
N PRO A 33 -11.73 4.91 6.00
CA PRO A 33 -11.02 5.70 4.99
C PRO A 33 -10.51 4.87 3.82
N TYR A 34 -10.05 3.63 4.08
CA TYR A 34 -9.58 2.72 3.04
C TYR A 34 -10.73 2.25 2.14
N GLU A 35 -11.85 1.83 2.73
CA GLU A 35 -13.05 1.44 1.99
C GLU A 35 -13.57 2.58 1.12
N LYS A 36 -13.56 3.81 1.65
CA LYS A 36 -13.98 5.01 0.94
C LYS A 36 -13.08 5.31 -0.26
N ALA A 37 -11.76 5.21 -0.08
CA ALA A 37 -10.79 5.40 -1.16
C ALA A 37 -10.95 4.33 -2.26
N ILE A 38 -11.10 3.05 -1.89
CA ILE A 38 -11.31 1.94 -2.82
C ILE A 38 -12.60 2.14 -3.62
N LYS A 39 -13.70 2.49 -2.94
CA LYS A 39 -14.98 2.74 -3.57
C LYS A 39 -14.89 3.88 -4.59
N ALA A 40 -14.29 5.00 -4.20
CA ALA A 40 -14.11 6.15 -5.09
C ALA A 40 -13.26 5.80 -6.31
N ALA A 41 -12.16 5.07 -6.14
CA ALA A 41 -11.33 4.59 -7.25
C ALA A 41 -12.15 3.77 -8.25
N ARG A 42 -12.94 2.80 -7.75
CA ARG A 42 -13.82 1.96 -8.60
C ARG A 42 -14.87 2.78 -9.35
N GLU A 43 -15.54 3.70 -8.67
CA GLU A 43 -16.56 4.59 -9.27
C GLU A 43 -15.99 5.46 -10.38
N HIS A 44 -14.71 5.85 -10.30
CA HIS A 44 -14.01 6.65 -11.32
C HIS A 44 -13.13 5.84 -12.28
N SER A 45 -13.31 4.51 -12.31
CA SER A 45 -12.52 3.61 -13.17
C SER A 45 -11.00 3.72 -12.98
N ILE A 46 -10.55 4.09 -11.78
CA ILE A 46 -9.15 4.09 -11.38
C ILE A 46 -8.79 2.68 -10.94
N PRO A 47 -7.79 2.01 -11.56
CA PRO A 47 -7.34 0.70 -11.15
C PRO A 47 -6.97 0.65 -9.67
N VAL A 48 -7.50 -0.33 -8.94
CA VAL A 48 -7.12 -0.64 -7.57
C VAL A 48 -6.16 -1.84 -7.60
N ILE A 49 -4.99 -1.68 -7.01
CA ILE A 49 -3.96 -2.71 -6.92
C ILE A 49 -3.71 -2.99 -5.44
N PHE A 50 -4.02 -4.20 -5.03
CA PHE A 50 -3.74 -4.65 -3.68
C PHE A 50 -2.32 -5.17 -3.57
N VAL A 51 -1.65 -4.84 -2.47
CA VAL A 51 -0.30 -5.31 -2.18
C VAL A 51 -0.31 -6.02 -0.84
N ARG A 52 0.34 -7.18 -0.78
CA ARG A 52 0.53 -7.92 0.46
C ARG A 52 1.96 -8.41 0.61
N VAL A 53 2.44 -8.56 1.82
CA VAL A 53 3.68 -9.28 2.12
C VAL A 53 3.38 -10.74 2.41
N GLY A 54 4.13 -11.64 1.79
CA GLY A 54 4.02 -13.07 2.02
C GLY A 54 5.21 -13.81 1.43
N PHE A 55 5.48 -15.01 1.98
CA PHE A 55 6.67 -15.78 1.64
C PHE A 55 6.31 -17.19 1.16
N SER A 56 7.25 -17.84 0.51
CA SER A 56 7.13 -19.26 0.16
C SER A 56 7.26 -20.13 1.42
N LYS A 57 6.75 -21.35 1.35
CA LYS A 57 6.93 -22.33 2.43
C LYS A 57 8.42 -22.55 2.70
N GLY A 58 8.81 -22.46 3.96
CA GLY A 58 10.21 -22.58 4.39
C GLY A 58 11.01 -21.28 4.30
N TYR A 59 10.39 -20.18 3.89
CA TYR A 59 10.96 -18.82 3.91
C TYR A 59 12.30 -18.64 3.18
N PRO A 60 12.49 -19.21 1.96
CA PRO A 60 13.76 -19.11 1.25
C PRO A 60 14.14 -17.68 0.88
N GLU A 61 13.18 -16.76 0.85
CA GLU A 61 13.39 -15.34 0.54
C GLU A 61 13.92 -14.54 1.74
N ILE A 62 13.92 -15.11 2.95
CA ILE A 62 14.33 -14.40 4.16
C ILE A 62 15.81 -14.64 4.46
N SER A 63 16.60 -13.56 4.39
CA SER A 63 18.00 -13.58 4.80
C SER A 63 18.13 -13.35 6.32
N PRO A 64 19.02 -14.07 7.02
CA PRO A 64 19.32 -13.81 8.44
C PRO A 64 19.91 -12.41 8.67
N ASN A 65 20.47 -11.77 7.64
CA ASN A 65 20.98 -10.41 7.71
C ASN A 65 19.87 -9.34 7.64
N ASN A 66 18.64 -9.71 7.27
CA ASN A 66 17.52 -8.78 7.21
C ASN A 66 16.85 -8.68 8.59
N LYS A 67 17.24 -7.69 9.38
CA LYS A 67 16.74 -7.49 10.74
C LYS A 67 15.22 -7.41 10.83
N ALA A 68 14.55 -6.81 9.81
CA ALA A 68 13.09 -6.66 9.81
C ALA A 68 12.36 -7.99 9.61
N PHE A 69 12.90 -8.89 8.79
CA PHE A 69 12.22 -10.13 8.41
C PHE A 69 12.80 -11.39 9.04
N SER A 70 14.07 -11.36 9.56
CA SER A 70 14.72 -12.55 10.11
C SER A 70 13.95 -13.25 11.22
N ALA A 71 13.15 -12.52 11.99
CA ALA A 71 12.31 -13.09 13.04
C ALA A 71 11.02 -13.78 12.50
N ILE A 72 10.57 -13.46 11.30
CA ILE A 72 9.30 -13.95 10.75
C ILE A 72 9.31 -15.48 10.60
N SER A 73 10.41 -16.05 10.15
CA SER A 73 10.55 -17.50 10.00
C SER A 73 10.35 -18.28 11.31
N ASN A 74 10.56 -17.63 12.46
CA ASN A 74 10.38 -18.23 13.78
C ASN A 74 8.91 -18.28 14.22
N TYR A 75 8.07 -17.38 13.71
CA TYR A 75 6.64 -17.30 14.06
C TYR A 75 5.75 -18.13 13.14
N GLY A 76 6.20 -18.48 11.94
CA GLY A 76 5.60 -19.51 11.08
C GLY A 76 4.25 -19.21 10.44
N ALA A 77 3.79 -17.96 10.41
CA ALA A 77 2.44 -17.61 9.93
C ALA A 77 2.42 -16.54 8.81
N MET A 78 3.47 -16.49 7.98
CA MET A 78 3.62 -15.46 6.94
C MET A 78 3.88 -16.03 5.54
N THR A 79 3.47 -17.29 5.29
CA THR A 79 3.48 -17.81 3.93
C THR A 79 2.29 -17.26 3.13
N VAL A 80 2.39 -17.26 1.81
CA VAL A 80 1.33 -16.75 0.92
C VAL A 80 -0.02 -17.45 1.09
N ASN A 81 -0.05 -18.63 1.71
CA ASN A 81 -1.25 -19.43 1.95
C ASN A 81 -1.82 -19.27 3.36
N ASP A 82 -1.12 -18.60 4.27
CA ASP A 82 -1.58 -18.41 5.63
C ASP A 82 -2.69 -17.37 5.69
N GLU A 83 -3.66 -17.56 6.59
CA GLU A 83 -4.79 -16.65 6.80
C GLU A 83 -4.33 -15.24 7.16
N ALA A 84 -3.24 -15.13 7.95
CA ALA A 84 -2.67 -13.84 8.33
C ALA A 84 -2.19 -12.98 7.15
N THR A 85 -1.85 -13.60 6.02
CA THR A 85 -1.37 -12.92 4.81
C THR A 85 -2.47 -12.59 3.80
N GLN A 86 -3.71 -13.04 4.03
CA GLN A 86 -4.83 -12.69 3.15
C GLN A 86 -5.28 -11.26 3.38
N ILE A 87 -5.72 -10.60 2.32
CA ILE A 87 -6.31 -9.26 2.40
C ILE A 87 -7.60 -9.34 3.25
N HIS A 88 -7.78 -8.38 4.14
CA HIS A 88 -8.91 -8.35 5.05
C HIS A 88 -10.24 -8.20 4.30
N LYS A 89 -11.27 -8.94 4.75
CA LYS A 89 -12.58 -9.04 4.06
C LYS A 89 -13.30 -7.72 3.81
N LEU A 90 -13.11 -6.71 4.67
CA LEU A 90 -13.74 -5.39 4.51
C LEU A 90 -13.13 -4.56 3.36
N VAL A 91 -11.91 -4.88 2.95
CA VAL A 91 -11.18 -4.17 1.90
C VAL A 91 -10.70 -5.11 0.80
N GLN A 92 -11.38 -6.21 0.60
CA GLN A 92 -10.96 -7.27 -0.33
C GLN A 92 -11.03 -6.83 -1.81
N PRO A 93 -10.17 -7.42 -2.66
CA PRO A 93 -10.23 -7.22 -4.10
C PRO A 93 -11.56 -7.68 -4.69
N GLU A 94 -12.01 -7.02 -5.75
CA GLU A 94 -13.18 -7.40 -6.55
C GLU A 94 -12.79 -7.76 -7.98
N GLY A 95 -13.49 -8.72 -8.57
CA GLY A 95 -13.28 -9.11 -9.96
C GLY A 95 -11.85 -9.50 -10.28
N ASN A 96 -11.21 -8.77 -11.20
CA ASN A 96 -9.85 -9.02 -11.69
C ASN A 96 -8.82 -8.03 -11.09
N GLU A 97 -9.12 -7.38 -9.98
CA GLU A 97 -8.17 -6.46 -9.32
C GLU A 97 -6.91 -7.21 -8.91
N PRO A 98 -5.72 -6.73 -9.29
CA PRO A 98 -4.48 -7.44 -9.01
C PRO A 98 -4.16 -7.50 -7.51
N VAL A 99 -3.69 -8.66 -7.05
CA VAL A 99 -3.06 -8.82 -5.73
C VAL A 99 -1.58 -9.10 -5.93
N VAL A 100 -0.76 -8.09 -5.66
CA VAL A 100 0.69 -8.16 -5.74
C VAL A 100 1.26 -8.71 -4.44
N THR A 101 2.03 -9.77 -4.52
CA THR A 101 2.79 -10.28 -3.36
C THR A 101 4.22 -9.76 -3.42
N LYS A 102 4.66 -9.11 -2.36
CA LYS A 102 6.03 -8.60 -2.19
C LYS A 102 6.80 -9.38 -1.13
N TYR A 103 8.12 -9.37 -1.25
CA TYR A 103 9.02 -10.08 -0.34
C TYR A 103 9.91 -9.12 0.49
N ARG A 104 9.69 -7.81 0.36
CA ARG A 104 10.43 -6.76 1.07
C ARG A 104 9.46 -5.68 1.52
N VAL A 105 9.99 -4.62 2.13
CA VAL A 105 9.16 -3.54 2.70
C VAL A 105 8.47 -2.73 1.60
N SER A 106 9.20 -2.30 0.56
CA SER A 106 8.61 -1.61 -0.59
C SER A 106 7.70 -2.55 -1.39
N ALA A 107 6.61 -2.00 -1.92
CA ALA A 107 5.68 -2.72 -2.81
C ALA A 107 6.34 -3.18 -4.12
N PHE A 108 7.38 -2.52 -4.57
CA PHE A 108 8.13 -2.88 -5.78
C PHE A 108 9.12 -4.03 -5.56
N ALA A 109 9.70 -4.10 -4.37
CA ALA A 109 10.86 -4.95 -4.12
C ALA A 109 10.50 -6.45 -4.08
N GLY A 110 10.96 -7.18 -5.10
CA GLY A 110 10.70 -8.61 -5.27
C GLY A 110 9.29 -8.93 -5.73
N SER A 111 8.57 -7.98 -6.32
CA SER A 111 7.19 -8.13 -6.81
C SER A 111 7.08 -7.89 -8.32
N ASN A 112 5.90 -8.13 -8.86
CA ASN A 112 5.54 -7.81 -10.24
C ASN A 112 4.81 -6.45 -10.37
N LEU A 113 4.82 -5.60 -9.33
CA LEU A 113 4.08 -4.33 -9.34
C LEU A 113 4.49 -3.45 -10.53
N GLU A 114 5.79 -3.25 -10.73
CA GLU A 114 6.27 -2.38 -11.81
C GLU A 114 5.84 -2.87 -13.20
N MET A 115 5.85 -4.17 -13.44
CA MET A 115 5.35 -4.73 -14.70
C MET A 115 3.88 -4.40 -14.92
N ILE A 116 3.05 -4.51 -13.88
CA ILE A 116 1.61 -4.18 -13.95
C ILE A 116 1.43 -2.70 -14.26
N LEU A 117 2.12 -1.82 -13.54
CA LEU A 117 2.04 -0.38 -13.72
C LEU A 117 2.45 0.04 -15.13
N ARG A 118 3.58 -0.47 -15.63
CA ARG A 118 4.08 -0.17 -16.98
C ARG A 118 3.16 -0.74 -18.08
N ALA A 119 2.65 -1.96 -17.92
CA ALA A 119 1.72 -2.56 -18.87
C ALA A 119 0.42 -1.78 -19.02
N GLN A 120 -0.06 -1.17 -17.93
CA GLN A 120 -1.25 -0.32 -17.91
C GLN A 120 -0.96 1.16 -18.17
N GLN A 121 0.32 1.53 -18.39
CA GLN A 121 0.78 2.90 -18.63
C GLN A 121 0.43 3.85 -17.46
N ILE A 122 0.44 3.34 -16.21
CA ILE A 122 0.24 4.14 -15.01
C ILE A 122 1.48 5.01 -14.78
N ASP A 123 1.27 6.29 -14.53
CA ASP A 123 2.31 7.27 -14.21
C ASP A 123 2.06 8.00 -12.88
N THR A 124 0.87 7.83 -12.31
CA THR A 124 0.47 8.46 -11.05
C THR A 124 0.00 7.39 -10.06
N LEU A 125 0.53 7.43 -8.86
CA LEU A 125 0.19 6.50 -7.77
C LEU A 125 -0.50 7.23 -6.63
N VAL A 126 -1.60 6.66 -6.16
CA VAL A 126 -2.26 7.06 -4.90
C VAL A 126 -1.94 5.98 -3.87
N LEU A 127 -1.25 6.36 -2.79
CA LEU A 127 -0.74 5.41 -1.79
C LEU A 127 -1.61 5.40 -0.54
N SER A 128 -2.01 4.21 -0.12
CA SER A 128 -2.65 3.94 1.16
C SER A 128 -2.07 2.65 1.77
N GLY A 129 -2.06 2.51 3.09
CA GLY A 129 -1.60 1.25 3.69
C GLY A 129 -1.05 1.34 5.11
N ILE A 130 -0.58 0.20 5.61
CA ILE A 130 -0.04 -0.04 6.94
C ILE A 130 1.34 -0.71 6.84
N SER A 131 2.40 -0.11 7.37
CA SER A 131 2.51 1.11 8.15
C SER A 131 3.07 2.27 7.34
N THR A 132 2.81 3.50 7.82
CA THR A 132 3.33 4.73 7.24
C THR A 132 4.86 4.73 7.16
N GLY A 133 5.54 4.37 8.26
CA GLY A 133 7.00 4.27 8.34
C GLY A 133 7.59 3.00 7.71
N GLY A 134 6.73 2.07 7.27
CA GLY A 134 7.11 0.82 6.61
C GLY A 134 6.85 0.87 5.10
N VAL A 135 5.77 0.17 4.69
CA VAL A 135 5.45 0.00 3.26
C VAL A 135 5.19 1.32 2.56
N VAL A 136 4.48 2.28 3.20
CA VAL A 136 4.15 3.55 2.56
C VAL A 136 5.42 4.35 2.27
N LEU A 137 6.27 4.57 3.29
CA LEU A 137 7.54 5.29 3.13
C LEU A 137 8.45 4.62 2.08
N SER A 138 8.62 3.30 2.17
CA SER A 138 9.53 2.58 1.28
C SER A 138 9.05 2.60 -0.16
N THR A 139 7.74 2.43 -0.37
CA THR A 139 7.13 2.48 -1.71
C THR A 139 7.16 3.89 -2.29
N LEU A 140 6.88 4.90 -1.47
CA LEU A 140 6.95 6.31 -1.89
C LEU A 140 8.35 6.67 -2.40
N ARG A 141 9.40 6.30 -1.65
CA ARG A 141 10.79 6.58 -2.03
C ARG A 141 11.14 5.93 -3.37
N GLU A 142 10.82 4.63 -3.49
CA GLU A 142 11.12 3.89 -4.72
C GLU A 142 10.28 4.38 -5.91
N ALA A 143 9.01 4.73 -5.70
CA ALA A 143 8.16 5.31 -6.73
C ALA A 143 8.68 6.68 -7.22
N ALA A 144 9.13 7.54 -6.29
CA ALA A 144 9.72 8.83 -6.63
C ALA A 144 11.01 8.67 -7.46
N ASP A 145 11.88 7.72 -7.08
CA ASP A 145 13.11 7.41 -7.83
C ASP A 145 12.83 6.76 -9.21
N LYS A 146 11.60 6.30 -9.45
CA LYS A 146 11.10 5.77 -10.73
C LYS A 146 10.25 6.78 -11.52
N ASP A 147 10.24 8.06 -11.12
CA ASP A 147 9.55 9.17 -11.76
C ASP A 147 8.00 9.06 -11.78
N PHE A 148 7.39 8.35 -10.82
CA PHE A 148 5.96 8.40 -10.64
C PHE A 148 5.53 9.71 -9.96
N LYS A 149 4.40 10.28 -10.41
CA LYS A 149 3.65 11.26 -9.62
C LYS A 149 2.97 10.54 -8.45
N ILE A 150 3.02 11.13 -7.25
CA ILE A 150 2.58 10.42 -6.05
C ILE A 150 1.62 11.28 -5.24
N ASN A 151 0.48 10.71 -4.88
CA ASN A 151 -0.42 11.20 -3.85
C ASN A 151 -0.41 10.21 -2.66
N VAL A 152 -0.43 10.71 -1.44
CA VAL A 152 -0.55 9.89 -0.22
C VAL A 152 -1.83 10.26 0.50
N LEU A 153 -2.66 9.27 0.80
CA LEU A 153 -3.90 9.46 1.55
C LEU A 153 -3.61 9.37 3.05
N ALA A 154 -3.46 10.53 3.70
CA ALA A 154 -2.99 10.61 5.09
C ALA A 154 -3.88 9.84 6.07
N ASP A 155 -5.20 9.93 5.91
CA ASP A 155 -6.20 9.26 6.74
C ASP A 155 -6.46 7.79 6.33
N ALA A 156 -5.93 7.36 5.16
CA ALA A 156 -5.86 5.96 4.75
C ALA A 156 -4.41 5.41 4.85
N CYS A 157 -3.62 5.93 5.77
CA CYS A 157 -2.33 5.41 6.21
C CYS A 157 -2.30 5.36 7.73
N PHE A 158 -1.66 4.34 8.30
CA PHE A 158 -1.57 4.18 9.75
C PHE A 158 -0.14 3.80 10.15
N ASP A 159 0.29 4.29 11.31
CA ASP A 159 1.47 3.80 12.01
C ASP A 159 1.15 3.66 13.51
N ARG A 160 1.76 2.66 14.15
CA ARG A 160 1.64 2.49 15.59
C ARG A 160 2.25 3.65 16.37
N ASP A 161 3.34 4.20 15.82
CA ASP A 161 4.00 5.39 16.35
C ASP A 161 3.41 6.63 15.68
N GLN A 162 2.56 7.33 16.42
CA GLN A 162 1.87 8.53 15.93
C GLN A 162 2.84 9.69 15.65
N GLU A 163 3.98 9.75 16.33
CA GLU A 163 5.01 10.76 16.06
C GLU A 163 5.68 10.47 14.71
N VAL A 164 6.02 9.21 14.45
CA VAL A 164 6.55 8.78 13.14
C VAL A 164 5.56 9.11 12.03
N HIS A 165 4.27 8.74 12.19
CA HIS A 165 3.23 9.05 11.22
C HIS A 165 3.18 10.55 10.92
N LYS A 166 3.07 11.37 11.96
CA LYS A 166 2.99 12.83 11.83
C LYS A 166 4.21 13.42 11.13
N VAL A 167 5.41 13.04 11.54
CA VAL A 167 6.66 13.56 10.93
C VAL A 167 6.75 13.18 9.46
N LEU A 168 6.35 11.96 9.09
CA LEU A 168 6.37 11.52 7.70
C LEU A 168 5.36 12.31 6.87
N MET A 169 4.12 12.44 7.32
CA MET A 169 3.06 13.15 6.60
C MET A 169 3.34 14.66 6.45
N GLU A 170 3.85 15.32 7.50
CA GLU A 170 4.01 16.77 7.50
C GLU A 170 5.36 17.26 6.97
N LYS A 171 6.44 16.46 7.11
CA LYS A 171 7.81 16.96 6.85
C LYS A 171 8.57 16.18 5.77
N ILE A 172 8.26 14.91 5.58
CA ILE A 172 9.05 14.04 4.70
C ILE A 172 8.34 13.83 3.37
N PHE A 173 7.11 13.34 3.39
CA PHE A 173 6.35 13.02 2.18
C PHE A 173 6.09 14.23 1.28
N PRO A 174 5.81 15.46 1.80
CA PRO A 174 5.60 16.63 0.95
C PRO A 174 6.79 17.03 0.06
N ARG A 175 7.96 16.40 0.26
CA ARG A 175 9.14 16.62 -0.59
C ARG A 175 9.07 15.82 -1.89
N GLN A 176 8.23 14.80 -1.98
CA GLN A 176 8.16 13.85 -3.11
C GLN A 176 6.72 13.49 -3.51
N ALA A 177 5.72 13.91 -2.74
CA ALA A 177 4.32 13.56 -2.96
C ALA A 177 3.38 14.67 -2.51
N ASP A 178 2.17 14.70 -3.06
CA ASP A 178 1.06 15.46 -2.50
C ASP A 178 0.41 14.64 -1.38
N VAL A 179 0.30 15.21 -0.18
CA VAL A 179 -0.36 14.56 0.98
C VAL A 179 -1.77 15.12 1.11
N LEU A 180 -2.75 14.25 0.94
CA LEU A 180 -4.17 14.59 0.88
C LEU A 180 -4.96 13.74 1.90
N THR A 181 -6.16 14.19 2.28
CA THR A 181 -7.15 13.28 2.86
C THR A 181 -7.88 12.53 1.74
N VAL A 182 -8.55 11.43 2.08
CA VAL A 182 -9.40 10.70 1.12
C VAL A 182 -10.44 11.63 0.52
N ASP A 183 -11.08 12.47 1.34
CA ASP A 183 -12.10 13.43 0.86
C ASP A 183 -11.51 14.43 -0.12
N THR A 184 -10.38 15.04 0.22
CA THR A 184 -9.72 16.00 -0.67
C THR A 184 -9.30 15.34 -1.98
N TRP A 185 -8.84 14.09 -1.94
CA TRP A 185 -8.51 13.34 -3.16
C TRP A 185 -9.75 13.09 -4.03
N ILE A 186 -10.86 12.66 -3.42
CA ILE A 186 -12.14 12.44 -4.14
C ILE A 186 -12.60 13.73 -4.83
N ASP A 187 -12.50 14.87 -4.16
CA ASP A 187 -12.85 16.17 -4.74
C ASP A 187 -12.05 16.51 -6.02
N THR A 188 -10.83 15.94 -6.17
CA THR A 188 -10.01 16.11 -7.38
C THR A 188 -10.44 15.24 -8.55
N LEU A 189 -11.33 14.26 -8.33
CA LEU A 189 -11.81 13.32 -9.37
C LEU A 189 -13.07 13.82 -10.11
N ASN A 190 -13.74 14.87 -9.60
CA ASN A 190 -14.99 15.43 -10.11
C ASN A 190 -14.79 16.60 -11.10
#